data_08090af4466b3692a59be8e7bfb78c1e
#
_entry.id   08090af4466b3692a59be8e7bfb78c1e
#
_cell.length_a   1.000
_cell.length_b   1.000
_cell.length_c   1.000
_cell.angle_alpha   90.00
_cell.angle_beta   90.00
_cell.angle_gamma   90.00
#
_symmetry.space_group_name_H-M   'P 1'
#
loop_
_entity.id
_entity.type
_entity.pdbx_description
1 polymer ?
#
loop_
_entity_poly.entity_id
_entity_poly.type
_entity_poly.pdbx_seq_one_letter_code
_entity_poly.pdbx_strand_id
1 'polypeptide(L)'
;MLPPESAMLEQYRVGRASLREALRLIEAQGLITLKPGPGGGPVVGDIHAANLGRTASLYFRFSGATYRQLIEAMVTMDPWLAELAALRADRDMANELVALCIAETKAVRGDSEGAVRFAPGFHQAVYELSGNPVLSTMTAAIDAVFIEQILRTVDLSSHQGQFLDDHQAIAQAIANADAELAKTLATAHMQNVAACCYEQAGAQLDRRIEWR
;
A
#
# COMPACT_ATOMS: atom_id res chain seq x y z
N MET A 1 -3.14 22.99 -5.16
CA MET A 1 -1.93 23.80 -5.43
C MET A 1 -1.73 24.73 -4.26
N LEU A 2 -0.51 24.89 -3.74
CA LEU A 2 -0.18 25.89 -2.72
C LEU A 2 -0.11 27.30 -3.36
N PRO A 3 -0.11 28.38 -2.54
CA PRO A 3 0.06 29.73 -3.07
C PRO A 3 1.35 29.88 -3.89
N PRO A 4 1.40 30.81 -4.84
CA PRO A 4 2.62 31.11 -5.58
C PRO A 4 3.79 31.48 -4.66
N GLU A 5 5.04 31.23 -5.11
CA GLU A 5 6.26 31.49 -4.32
C GLU A 5 6.28 32.94 -3.77
N SER A 6 5.89 33.92 -4.59
CA SER A 6 5.84 35.34 -4.18
C SER A 6 4.89 35.57 -3.00
N ALA A 7 3.69 34.97 -3.02
CA ALA A 7 2.73 35.10 -1.95
C ALA A 7 3.20 34.42 -0.67
N MET A 8 3.85 33.26 -0.78
CA MET A 8 4.43 32.56 0.37
C MET A 8 5.60 33.35 1.00
N LEU A 9 6.45 33.99 0.18
CA LEU A 9 7.54 34.85 0.69
C LEU A 9 6.99 36.00 1.52
N GLU A 10 5.93 36.64 1.05
CA GLU A 10 5.25 37.73 1.76
C GLU A 10 4.54 37.22 3.03
N GLN A 11 3.78 36.12 2.91
CA GLN A 11 3.01 35.53 4.02
C GLN A 11 3.92 35.09 5.17
N TYR A 12 4.99 34.36 4.85
CA TYR A 12 5.88 33.78 5.86
C TYR A 12 7.05 34.69 6.24
N ARG A 13 7.24 35.80 5.52
CA ARG A 13 8.32 36.76 5.75
C ARG A 13 9.70 36.13 5.76
N VAL A 14 9.95 35.20 4.86
CA VAL A 14 11.22 34.47 4.72
C VAL A 14 11.91 34.79 3.39
N GLY A 15 13.22 34.54 3.33
CA GLY A 15 13.99 34.67 2.08
C GLY A 15 13.69 33.52 1.11
N ARG A 16 13.93 33.76 -0.21
CA ARG A 16 13.72 32.76 -1.25
C ARG A 16 14.48 31.46 -1.00
N ALA A 17 15.72 31.53 -0.52
CA ALA A 17 16.53 30.37 -0.24
C ALA A 17 15.88 29.49 0.86
N SER A 18 15.44 30.12 1.95
CA SER A 18 14.78 29.42 3.06
C SER A 18 13.46 28.77 2.65
N LEU A 19 12.64 29.49 1.86
CA LEU A 19 11.37 28.94 1.36
C LEU A 19 11.61 27.73 0.45
N ARG A 20 12.56 27.84 -0.48
CA ARG A 20 12.89 26.74 -1.41
C ARG A 20 13.44 25.53 -0.69
N GLU A 21 14.26 25.71 0.32
CA GLU A 21 14.78 24.63 1.14
C GLU A 21 13.65 23.94 1.92
N ALA A 22 12.76 24.72 2.55
CA ALA A 22 11.59 24.16 3.22
C ALA A 22 10.69 23.36 2.27
N LEU A 23 10.43 23.87 1.06
CA LEU A 23 9.63 23.16 0.05
C LEU A 23 10.31 21.86 -0.40
N ARG A 24 11.65 21.86 -0.57
CA ARG A 24 12.40 20.64 -0.90
C ARG A 24 12.33 19.59 0.20
N LEU A 25 12.41 20.01 1.47
CA LEU A 25 12.26 19.08 2.61
C LEU A 25 10.86 18.45 2.64
N ILE A 26 9.82 19.24 2.37
CA ILE A 26 8.43 18.75 2.33
C ILE A 26 8.22 17.84 1.10
N GLU A 27 8.83 18.18 -0.05
CA GLU A 27 8.83 17.34 -1.25
C GLU A 27 9.56 16.01 -1.01
N ALA A 28 10.70 16.03 -0.32
CA ALA A 28 11.44 14.82 0.04
C ALA A 28 10.63 13.88 0.97
N GLN A 29 9.70 14.43 1.74
CA GLN A 29 8.74 13.67 2.55
C GLN A 29 7.52 13.20 1.74
N GLY A 30 7.42 13.58 0.45
CA GLY A 30 6.33 13.19 -0.44
C GLY A 30 4.99 13.90 -0.18
N LEU A 31 4.99 14.99 0.61
CA LEU A 31 3.77 15.74 0.94
C LEU A 31 3.37 16.72 -0.17
N ILE A 32 4.33 17.15 -0.98
CA ILE A 32 4.12 18.01 -2.15
C ILE A 32 4.95 17.49 -3.33
N THR A 33 4.58 17.94 -4.52
CA THR A 33 5.38 17.83 -5.75
C THR A 33 5.62 19.20 -6.33
N LEU A 34 6.86 19.51 -6.68
CA LEU A 34 7.23 20.79 -7.32
C LEU A 34 7.06 20.67 -8.85
N LYS A 35 5.97 21.23 -9.39
CA LYS A 35 5.77 21.26 -10.85
C LYS A 35 6.58 22.38 -11.46
N PRO A 36 7.48 22.11 -12.45
CA PRO A 36 8.27 23.13 -13.12
C PRO A 36 7.45 23.92 -14.16
N GLY A 37 7.93 25.10 -14.53
CA GLY A 37 7.42 25.88 -15.66
C GLY A 37 6.43 27.00 -15.30
N PRO A 38 6.00 27.79 -16.32
CA PRO A 38 5.00 28.85 -16.14
C PRO A 38 3.68 28.27 -15.62
N GLY A 39 3.17 28.79 -14.50
CA GLY A 39 1.98 28.26 -13.83
C GLY A 39 2.25 27.01 -12.99
N GLY A 40 3.50 26.56 -12.87
CA GLY A 40 3.93 25.53 -11.96
C GLY A 40 3.99 26.02 -10.52
N GLY A 41 4.50 25.17 -9.63
CA GLY A 41 4.64 25.48 -8.21
C GLY A 41 4.37 24.24 -7.35
N PRO A 42 4.38 24.39 -6.02
CA PRO A 42 4.14 23.27 -5.12
C PRO A 42 2.66 22.86 -5.14
N VAL A 43 2.44 21.60 -5.42
CA VAL A 43 1.13 20.95 -5.41
C VAL A 43 1.12 19.95 -4.27
N VAL A 44 0.12 20.04 -3.41
CA VAL A 44 -0.12 18.96 -2.42
C VAL A 44 -0.42 17.71 -3.22
N GLY A 45 0.40 16.70 -3.06
CA GLY A 45 0.25 15.42 -3.71
C GLY A 45 -0.68 14.50 -2.92
N ASP A 46 -1.07 13.41 -3.54
CA ASP A 46 -1.59 12.28 -2.77
C ASP A 46 -0.47 11.76 -1.88
N ILE A 47 -0.77 11.58 -0.61
CA ILE A 47 0.20 11.05 0.35
C ILE A 47 0.36 9.57 0.02
N HIS A 48 1.43 9.23 -0.72
CA HIS A 48 1.71 7.85 -1.04
C HIS A 48 2.32 7.12 0.15
N ALA A 49 1.72 6.00 0.53
CA ALA A 49 2.22 5.12 1.59
C ALA A 49 3.69 4.70 1.37
N ALA A 50 4.15 4.63 0.11
CA ALA A 50 5.53 4.36 -0.24
C ALA A 50 6.54 5.37 0.37
N ASN A 51 6.17 6.65 0.56
CA ASN A 51 7.04 7.63 1.19
C ASN A 51 7.21 7.35 2.69
N LEU A 52 6.12 6.97 3.36
CA LEU A 52 6.17 6.52 4.75
C LEU A 52 6.91 5.17 4.85
N GLY A 53 6.67 4.24 3.93
CA GLY A 53 7.36 2.96 3.84
C GLY A 53 8.87 3.12 3.74
N ARG A 54 9.35 4.04 2.88
CA ARG A 54 10.78 4.35 2.77
C ARG A 54 11.37 4.90 4.07
N THR A 55 10.64 5.77 4.76
CA THR A 55 11.07 6.27 6.07
C THR A 55 11.04 5.15 7.11
N ALA A 56 9.97 4.36 7.16
CA ALA A 56 9.82 3.23 8.07
C ALA A 56 10.93 2.17 7.86
N SER A 57 11.29 1.88 6.60
CA SER A 57 12.36 0.91 6.30
C SER A 57 13.71 1.31 6.92
N LEU A 58 14.00 2.61 7.04
CA LEU A 58 15.18 3.10 7.75
C LEU A 58 15.12 2.71 9.23
N TYR A 59 14.00 2.96 9.90
CA TYR A 59 13.82 2.59 11.31
C TYR A 59 13.83 1.08 11.50
N PHE A 60 13.19 0.32 10.61
CA PHE A 60 13.21 -1.16 10.64
C PHE A 60 14.63 -1.70 10.52
N ARG A 61 15.44 -1.13 9.61
CA ARG A 61 16.85 -1.50 9.49
C ARG A 61 17.64 -1.25 10.75
N PHE A 62 17.49 -0.09 11.37
CA PHE A 62 18.21 0.25 12.61
C PHE A 62 17.75 -0.57 13.82
N SER A 63 16.46 -0.94 13.89
CA SER A 63 15.95 -1.85 14.91
C SER A 63 16.37 -3.31 14.70
N GLY A 64 16.96 -3.61 13.53
CA GLY A 64 17.36 -4.97 13.18
C GLY A 64 16.21 -5.84 12.69
N ALA A 65 15.07 -5.26 12.34
CA ALA A 65 13.91 -5.98 11.83
C ALA A 65 14.23 -6.75 10.54
N THR A 66 13.66 -7.93 10.40
CA THR A 66 13.85 -8.83 9.26
C THR A 66 12.65 -8.82 8.33
N TYR A 67 12.83 -9.31 7.11
CA TYR A 67 11.73 -9.50 6.16
C TYR A 67 10.68 -10.49 6.68
N ARG A 68 11.09 -11.50 7.45
CA ARG A 68 10.16 -12.43 8.11
C ARG A 68 9.21 -11.69 9.05
N GLN A 69 9.74 -10.80 9.88
CA GLN A 69 8.93 -9.99 10.79
C GLN A 69 8.02 -8.98 10.07
N LEU A 70 8.43 -8.50 8.89
CA LEU A 70 7.57 -7.68 8.04
C LEU A 70 6.36 -8.49 7.55
N ILE A 71 6.58 -9.72 7.07
CA ILE A 71 5.51 -10.63 6.64
C ILE A 71 4.59 -10.97 7.83
N GLU A 72 5.13 -11.26 9.00
CA GLU A 72 4.35 -11.52 10.22
C GLU A 72 3.42 -10.33 10.58
N ALA A 73 3.91 -9.10 10.43
CA ALA A 73 3.11 -7.91 10.64
C ALA A 73 1.94 -7.82 9.65
N MET A 74 2.17 -8.09 8.37
CA MET A 74 1.13 -8.08 7.33
C MET A 74 0.07 -9.16 7.58
N VAL A 75 0.50 -10.40 7.84
CA VAL A 75 -0.41 -11.53 8.17
C VAL A 75 -1.31 -11.19 9.36
N THR A 76 -0.83 -10.35 10.28
CA THR A 76 -1.60 -9.91 11.44
C THR A 76 -2.54 -8.75 11.13
N MET A 77 -2.08 -7.74 10.37
CA MET A 77 -2.80 -6.47 10.21
C MET A 77 -3.87 -6.53 9.11
N ASP A 78 -3.60 -7.19 7.99
CA ASP A 78 -4.50 -7.24 6.85
C ASP A 78 -5.88 -7.83 7.18
N PRO A 79 -5.98 -8.96 7.92
CA PRO A 79 -7.27 -9.52 8.32
C PRO A 79 -8.11 -8.57 9.19
N TRP A 80 -7.47 -7.78 10.05
CA TRP A 80 -8.19 -6.79 10.85
C TRP A 80 -8.76 -5.67 10.00
N LEU A 81 -8.04 -5.25 8.96
CA LEU A 81 -8.53 -4.24 8.04
C LEU A 81 -9.69 -4.75 7.19
N ALA A 82 -9.66 -6.01 6.77
CA ALA A 82 -10.79 -6.66 6.07
C ALA A 82 -12.03 -6.77 6.98
N GLU A 83 -11.86 -7.15 8.26
CA GLU A 83 -12.94 -7.16 9.27
C GLU A 83 -13.55 -5.76 9.44
N LEU A 84 -12.70 -4.73 9.61
CA LEU A 84 -13.16 -3.36 9.76
C LEU A 84 -13.84 -2.84 8.50
N ALA A 85 -13.35 -3.19 7.32
CA ALA A 85 -13.98 -2.83 6.05
C ALA A 85 -15.39 -3.42 5.97
N ALA A 86 -15.59 -4.69 6.32
CA ALA A 86 -16.91 -5.31 6.35
C ALA A 86 -17.88 -4.66 7.34
N LEU A 87 -17.36 -4.15 8.48
CA LEU A 87 -18.16 -3.48 9.49
C LEU A 87 -18.53 -2.03 9.15
N ARG A 88 -17.78 -1.35 8.27
CA ARG A 88 -17.82 0.11 8.12
C ARG A 88 -18.06 0.60 6.70
N ALA A 89 -17.71 -0.20 5.67
CA ALA A 89 -17.91 0.21 4.30
C ALA A 89 -19.39 0.43 4.01
N ASP A 90 -19.70 1.52 3.33
CA ASP A 90 -21.02 1.63 2.74
C ASP A 90 -21.18 0.66 1.57
N ARG A 91 -22.43 0.42 1.19
CA ARG A 91 -22.76 -0.60 0.19
C ARG A 91 -22.20 -0.29 -1.19
N ASP A 92 -22.14 0.98 -1.56
CA ASP A 92 -21.69 1.38 -2.89
C ASP A 92 -20.17 1.22 -3.00
N MET A 93 -19.42 1.66 -1.99
CA MET A 93 -17.96 1.46 -1.92
C MET A 93 -17.58 -0.02 -1.87
N ALA A 94 -18.31 -0.84 -1.12
CA ALA A 94 -18.07 -2.28 -1.08
C ALA A 94 -18.37 -2.96 -2.44
N ASN A 95 -19.39 -2.52 -3.17
CA ASN A 95 -19.67 -3.01 -4.52
C ASN A 95 -18.59 -2.56 -5.53
N GLU A 96 -18.01 -1.38 -5.37
CA GLU A 96 -16.87 -0.92 -6.18
C GLU A 96 -15.65 -1.81 -5.97
N LEU A 97 -15.38 -2.27 -4.74
CA LEU A 97 -14.33 -3.23 -4.46
C LEU A 97 -14.56 -4.56 -5.21
N VAL A 98 -15.78 -5.09 -5.20
CA VAL A 98 -16.13 -6.30 -5.96
C VAL A 98 -15.91 -6.09 -7.47
N ALA A 99 -16.34 -4.94 -8.00
CA ALA A 99 -16.14 -4.60 -9.41
C ALA A 99 -14.65 -4.50 -9.78
N LEU A 100 -13.82 -3.93 -8.90
CA LEU A 100 -12.37 -3.87 -9.03
C LEU A 100 -11.77 -5.27 -9.17
N CYS A 101 -12.09 -6.20 -8.26
CA CYS A 101 -11.59 -7.57 -8.29
C CYS A 101 -11.99 -8.31 -9.58
N ILE A 102 -13.24 -8.11 -10.05
CA ILE A 102 -13.70 -8.68 -11.31
C ILE A 102 -12.90 -8.14 -12.50
N ALA A 103 -12.64 -6.83 -12.52
CA ALA A 103 -11.87 -6.19 -13.59
C ALA A 103 -10.42 -6.68 -13.60
N GLU A 104 -9.77 -6.79 -12.45
CA GLU A 104 -8.42 -7.33 -12.30
C GLU A 104 -8.33 -8.78 -12.79
N THR A 105 -9.27 -9.62 -12.37
CA THR A 105 -9.34 -11.02 -12.81
C THR A 105 -9.49 -11.13 -14.32
N LYS A 106 -10.33 -10.29 -14.94
CA LYS A 106 -10.51 -10.27 -16.39
C LYS A 106 -9.24 -9.82 -17.11
N ALA A 107 -8.57 -8.79 -16.61
CA ALA A 107 -7.34 -8.27 -17.20
C ALA A 107 -6.23 -9.33 -17.18
N VAL A 108 -6.06 -10.02 -16.07
CA VAL A 108 -5.04 -11.08 -15.93
C VAL A 108 -5.34 -12.31 -16.78
N ARG A 109 -6.61 -12.78 -16.79
CA ARG A 109 -7.01 -13.96 -17.57
C ARG A 109 -7.12 -13.69 -19.08
N GLY A 110 -7.25 -12.42 -19.49
CA GLY A 110 -7.34 -12.00 -20.89
C GLY A 110 -5.99 -11.71 -21.54
N ASP A 111 -4.94 -11.51 -20.76
CA ASP A 111 -3.60 -11.18 -21.26
C ASP A 111 -2.76 -12.45 -21.36
N SER A 112 -2.65 -13.00 -22.57
CA SER A 112 -1.89 -14.22 -22.86
C SER A 112 -0.35 -14.07 -22.76
N GLU A 113 0.15 -12.86 -22.57
CA GLU A 113 1.57 -12.55 -22.38
C GLU A 113 1.93 -12.11 -20.93
N GLY A 114 1.02 -12.38 -20.01
CA GLY A 114 1.15 -12.45 -18.57
C GLY A 114 2.30 -11.74 -17.88
N ALA A 115 2.34 -10.41 -17.93
CA ALA A 115 3.06 -9.68 -16.88
C ALA A 115 2.22 -9.77 -15.60
N VAL A 116 2.63 -10.65 -14.68
CA VAL A 116 2.11 -10.72 -13.32
C VAL A 116 2.22 -9.33 -12.69
N ARG A 117 1.18 -8.52 -12.83
CA ARG A 117 1.02 -7.33 -12.02
C ARG A 117 0.27 -7.78 -10.78
N PHE A 118 1.01 -7.92 -9.68
CA PHE A 118 0.39 -7.96 -8.37
C PHE A 118 -0.57 -6.77 -8.30
N ALA A 119 -1.83 -7.02 -7.98
CA ALA A 119 -2.87 -5.99 -7.99
C ALA A 119 -2.84 -5.20 -6.67
N PRO A 120 -2.01 -4.15 -6.56
CA PRO A 120 -1.94 -3.36 -5.32
C PRO A 120 -3.25 -2.65 -5.02
N GLY A 121 -4.14 -2.55 -6.02
CA GLY A 121 -5.42 -1.89 -5.90
C GLY A 121 -6.35 -2.54 -4.88
N PHE A 122 -6.41 -3.87 -4.82
CA PHE A 122 -7.29 -4.58 -3.89
C PHE A 122 -6.94 -4.29 -2.42
N HIS A 123 -5.70 -4.53 -2.00
CA HIS A 123 -5.28 -4.30 -0.61
C HIS A 123 -5.45 -2.84 -0.21
N GLN A 124 -5.03 -1.91 -1.06
CA GLN A 124 -5.21 -0.48 -0.81
C GLN A 124 -6.69 -0.11 -0.63
N ALA A 125 -7.58 -0.62 -1.48
CA ALA A 125 -9.02 -0.37 -1.35
C ALA A 125 -9.59 -0.94 -0.04
N VAL A 126 -9.19 -2.15 0.37
CA VAL A 126 -9.60 -2.73 1.66
C VAL A 126 -9.12 -1.86 2.83
N TYR A 127 -7.88 -1.35 2.77
CA TYR A 127 -7.35 -0.47 3.82
C TYR A 127 -8.15 0.83 3.94
N GLU A 128 -8.53 1.44 2.82
CA GLU A 128 -9.35 2.64 2.79
C GLU A 128 -10.76 2.38 3.33
N LEU A 129 -11.39 1.27 2.90
CA LEU A 129 -12.71 0.84 3.36
C LEU A 129 -12.76 0.53 4.85
N SER A 130 -11.62 0.20 5.49
CA SER A 130 -11.55 -0.02 6.94
C SER A 130 -12.02 1.18 7.76
N GLY A 131 -12.05 2.38 7.17
CA GLY A 131 -12.45 3.63 7.83
C GLY A 131 -11.54 4.03 8.99
N ASN A 132 -10.31 3.49 9.05
CA ASN A 132 -9.31 3.86 10.04
C ASN A 132 -8.04 4.37 9.34
N PRO A 133 -7.90 5.69 9.13
CA PRO A 133 -6.78 6.24 8.37
C PRO A 133 -5.41 5.96 9.01
N VAL A 134 -5.33 5.73 10.32
CA VAL A 134 -4.06 5.40 10.99
C VAL A 134 -3.63 3.99 10.62
N LEU A 135 -4.52 2.99 10.79
CA LEU A 135 -4.22 1.60 10.42
C LEU A 135 -3.99 1.47 8.92
N SER A 136 -4.85 2.08 8.10
CA SER A 136 -4.72 2.10 6.64
C SER A 136 -3.34 2.61 6.21
N THR A 137 -2.93 3.78 6.71
CA THR A 137 -1.64 4.39 6.35
C THR A 137 -0.45 3.54 6.81
N MET A 138 -0.51 3.00 8.04
CA MET A 138 0.58 2.17 8.58
C MET A 138 0.72 0.85 7.83
N THR A 139 -0.40 0.17 7.55
CA THR A 139 -0.38 -1.10 6.82
C THR A 139 0.06 -0.89 5.37
N ALA A 140 -0.45 0.14 4.71
CA ALA A 140 -0.02 0.48 3.35
C ALA A 140 1.47 0.83 3.25
N ALA A 141 2.06 1.44 4.30
CA ALA A 141 3.49 1.71 4.33
C ALA A 141 4.32 0.42 4.48
N ILE A 142 3.86 -0.54 5.28
CA ILE A 142 4.47 -1.87 5.43
C ILE A 142 4.36 -2.64 4.11
N ASP A 143 3.19 -2.65 3.49
CA ASP A 143 2.91 -3.27 2.21
C ASP A 143 3.80 -2.71 1.09
N ALA A 144 4.02 -1.39 1.05
CA ALA A 144 4.93 -0.77 0.09
C ALA A 144 6.38 -1.29 0.23
N VAL A 145 6.86 -1.53 1.45
CA VAL A 145 8.18 -2.13 1.70
C VAL A 145 8.20 -3.60 1.24
N PHE A 146 7.13 -4.34 1.50
CA PHE A 146 6.98 -5.72 1.06
C PHE A 146 7.01 -5.84 -0.47
N ILE A 147 6.20 -5.05 -1.17
CA ILE A 147 6.14 -5.01 -2.63
C ILE A 147 7.51 -4.67 -3.22
N GLU A 148 8.17 -3.64 -2.68
CA GLU A 148 9.44 -3.17 -3.22
C GLU A 148 10.59 -4.15 -3.00
N GLN A 149 10.65 -4.82 -1.85
CA GLN A 149 11.83 -5.54 -1.41
C GLN A 149 11.68 -7.06 -1.42
N ILE A 150 10.46 -7.59 -1.29
CA ILE A 150 10.22 -9.04 -1.26
C ILE A 150 9.63 -9.51 -2.59
N LEU A 151 8.57 -8.89 -3.09
CA LEU A 151 7.91 -9.34 -4.33
C LEU A 151 8.79 -9.23 -5.58
N ARG A 152 9.89 -8.48 -5.53
CA ARG A 152 10.88 -8.48 -6.62
C ARG A 152 11.74 -9.76 -6.67
N THR A 153 11.76 -10.53 -5.60
CA THR A 153 12.59 -11.74 -5.44
C THR A 153 11.77 -13.03 -5.36
N VAL A 154 10.47 -12.92 -5.19
CA VAL A 154 9.53 -14.03 -5.07
C VAL A 154 8.61 -14.03 -6.29
N ASP A 155 8.48 -15.16 -6.97
CA ASP A 155 7.57 -15.34 -8.09
C ASP A 155 6.23 -15.93 -7.61
N LEU A 156 5.20 -15.09 -7.59
CA LEU A 156 3.84 -15.49 -7.21
C LEU A 156 2.98 -15.91 -8.41
N SER A 157 3.55 -16.00 -9.63
CA SER A 157 2.78 -16.25 -10.86
C SER A 157 2.00 -17.55 -10.83
N SER A 158 2.59 -18.61 -10.27
CA SER A 158 1.93 -19.93 -10.14
C SER A 158 0.70 -19.94 -9.24
N HIS A 159 0.57 -18.98 -8.33
CA HIS A 159 -0.54 -18.84 -7.38
C HIS A 159 -1.48 -17.68 -7.72
N GLN A 160 -1.20 -16.93 -8.80
CA GLN A 160 -1.94 -15.73 -9.15
C GLN A 160 -3.44 -15.96 -9.30
N GLY A 161 -3.83 -17.06 -9.94
CA GLY A 161 -5.25 -17.40 -10.11
C GLY A 161 -5.97 -17.58 -8.78
N GLN A 162 -5.34 -18.27 -7.82
CA GLN A 162 -5.87 -18.47 -6.48
C GLN A 162 -5.96 -17.14 -5.72
N PHE A 163 -4.92 -16.30 -5.76
CA PHE A 163 -4.95 -15.01 -5.07
C PHE A 163 -6.04 -14.07 -5.58
N LEU A 164 -6.29 -14.08 -6.90
CA LEU A 164 -7.43 -13.33 -7.47
C LEU A 164 -8.79 -13.88 -7.01
N ASP A 165 -8.94 -15.19 -6.94
CA ASP A 165 -10.16 -15.80 -6.43
C ASP A 165 -10.34 -15.52 -4.92
N ASP A 166 -9.26 -15.52 -4.13
CA ASP A 166 -9.26 -15.10 -2.72
C ASP A 166 -9.69 -13.64 -2.55
N HIS A 167 -9.12 -12.72 -3.35
CA HIS A 167 -9.49 -11.30 -3.34
C HIS A 167 -10.98 -11.11 -3.64
N GLN A 168 -11.51 -11.83 -4.61
CA GLN A 168 -12.93 -11.77 -4.97
C GLN A 168 -13.81 -12.29 -3.83
N ALA A 169 -13.40 -13.36 -3.15
CA ALA A 169 -14.14 -13.92 -2.01
C ALA A 169 -14.14 -12.95 -0.81
N ILE A 170 -12.99 -12.32 -0.51
CA ILE A 170 -12.88 -11.32 0.55
C ILE A 170 -13.75 -10.10 0.23
N ALA A 171 -13.68 -9.58 -1.01
CA ALA A 171 -14.49 -8.46 -1.45
C ALA A 171 -15.99 -8.74 -1.31
N GLN A 172 -16.42 -9.96 -1.66
CA GLN A 172 -17.81 -10.37 -1.52
C GLN A 172 -18.25 -10.47 -0.05
N ALA A 173 -17.38 -10.97 0.85
CA ALA A 173 -17.65 -10.99 2.27
C ALA A 173 -17.81 -9.58 2.84
N ILE A 174 -16.95 -8.64 2.41
CA ILE A 174 -17.05 -7.21 2.77
C ILE A 174 -18.37 -6.62 2.26
N ALA A 175 -18.76 -6.88 1.00
CA ALA A 175 -20.00 -6.36 0.42
C ALA A 175 -21.26 -6.93 1.10
N ASN A 176 -21.17 -8.13 1.68
CA ASN A 176 -22.23 -8.75 2.46
C ASN A 176 -22.22 -8.31 3.95
N ALA A 177 -21.29 -7.44 4.35
CA ALA A 177 -21.07 -7.02 5.74
C ALA A 177 -20.79 -8.20 6.70
N ASP A 178 -20.22 -9.30 6.16
CA ASP A 178 -19.82 -10.47 6.94
C ASP A 178 -18.37 -10.33 7.43
N ALA A 179 -18.22 -9.66 8.57
CA ALA A 179 -16.92 -9.30 9.13
C ALA A 179 -16.09 -10.53 9.55
N GLU A 180 -16.73 -11.54 10.10
CA GLU A 180 -16.04 -12.78 10.52
C GLU A 180 -15.51 -13.56 9.31
N LEU A 181 -16.34 -13.68 8.26
CA LEU A 181 -15.92 -14.32 7.02
C LEU A 181 -14.82 -13.52 6.32
N ALA A 182 -14.96 -12.20 6.24
CA ALA A 182 -13.95 -11.34 5.63
C ALA A 182 -12.58 -11.50 6.31
N LYS A 183 -12.55 -11.50 7.65
CA LYS A 183 -11.34 -11.74 8.43
C LYS A 183 -10.76 -13.13 8.19
N THR A 184 -11.60 -14.15 8.21
CA THR A 184 -11.18 -15.55 8.01
C THR A 184 -10.55 -15.74 6.64
N LEU A 185 -11.20 -15.26 5.59
CA LEU A 185 -10.69 -15.33 4.21
C LEU A 185 -9.39 -14.54 4.04
N ALA A 186 -9.32 -13.32 4.57
CA ALA A 186 -8.11 -12.51 4.52
C ALA A 186 -6.95 -13.16 5.29
N THR A 187 -7.23 -13.83 6.43
CA THR A 187 -6.22 -14.58 7.17
C THR A 187 -5.66 -15.73 6.33
N ALA A 188 -6.52 -16.52 5.71
CA ALA A 188 -6.11 -17.63 4.85
C ALA A 188 -5.29 -17.13 3.65
N HIS A 189 -5.76 -16.05 2.99
CA HIS A 189 -5.05 -15.42 1.89
C HIS A 189 -3.64 -14.98 2.29
N MET A 190 -3.49 -14.22 3.37
CA MET A 190 -2.19 -13.73 3.82
C MET A 190 -1.25 -14.85 4.30
N GLN A 191 -1.80 -15.92 4.89
CA GLN A 191 -1.03 -17.13 5.22
C GLN A 191 -0.50 -17.83 3.97
N ASN A 192 -1.29 -17.91 2.90
CA ASN A 192 -0.88 -18.49 1.62
C ASN A 192 0.22 -17.65 0.97
N VAL A 193 0.09 -16.32 0.95
CA VAL A 193 1.15 -15.40 0.48
C VAL A 193 2.43 -15.59 1.28
N ALA A 194 2.34 -15.63 2.61
CA ALA A 194 3.47 -15.87 3.49
C ALA A 194 4.14 -17.23 3.22
N ALA A 195 3.37 -18.29 3.05
CA ALA A 195 3.88 -19.63 2.75
C ALA A 195 4.68 -19.64 1.43
N CYS A 196 4.18 -19.01 0.37
CA CYS A 196 4.91 -18.86 -0.89
C CYS A 196 6.24 -18.10 -0.70
N CYS A 197 6.23 -17.02 0.10
CA CYS A 197 7.45 -16.28 0.42
C CYS A 197 8.44 -17.13 1.21
N TYR A 198 7.99 -17.90 2.19
CA TYR A 198 8.84 -18.78 3.00
C TYR A 198 9.45 -19.91 2.17
N GLU A 199 8.68 -20.49 1.26
CA GLU A 199 9.15 -21.56 0.37
C GLU A 199 10.24 -21.06 -0.59
N GLN A 200 10.03 -19.90 -1.24
CA GLN A 200 10.92 -19.42 -2.29
C GLN A 200 12.13 -18.65 -1.75
N ALA A 201 11.95 -17.80 -0.75
CA ALA A 201 13.02 -16.96 -0.24
C ALA A 201 13.74 -17.55 0.99
N GLY A 202 13.11 -18.46 1.74
CA GLY A 202 13.75 -19.24 2.81
C GLY A 202 14.55 -18.38 3.79
N ALA A 203 15.84 -18.70 3.95
CA ALA A 203 16.77 -18.00 4.85
C ALA A 203 17.02 -16.53 4.45
N GLN A 204 16.71 -16.12 3.23
CA GLN A 204 16.86 -14.71 2.84
C GLN A 204 15.89 -13.80 3.61
N LEU A 205 14.76 -14.34 4.09
CA LEU A 205 13.80 -13.60 4.89
C LEU A 205 14.31 -13.28 6.31
N ASP A 206 15.35 -13.93 6.77
CA ASP A 206 15.99 -13.66 8.06
C ASP A 206 17.02 -12.51 7.96
N ARG A 207 17.26 -12.00 6.75
CA ARG A 207 18.05 -10.78 6.53
C ARG A 207 17.29 -9.55 7.02
N ARG A 208 18.06 -8.55 7.45
CA ARG A 208 17.50 -7.25 7.84
C ARG A 208 16.92 -6.52 6.63
N ILE A 209 15.81 -5.85 6.87
CA ILE A 209 15.18 -4.95 5.90
C ILE A 209 16.22 -3.93 5.42
N GLU A 210 16.27 -3.70 4.11
CA GLU A 210 17.15 -2.71 3.51
C GLU A 210 16.46 -1.35 3.48
N TRP A 211 17.25 -0.29 3.66
CA TRP A 211 16.79 1.07 3.37
C TRP A 211 17.06 1.36 1.89
N ARG A 212 16.00 1.75 1.17
CA ARG A 212 16.05 2.15 -0.24
C ARG A 212 15.27 3.45 -0.48
#